data_f2a453b9fa8ff512bfad6e2558c0d1a3
#
_entry.id   f2a453b9fa8ff512bfad6e2558c0d1a3
#
_cell.length_a   1.000
_cell.length_b   1.000
_cell.length_c   1.000
_cell.angle_alpha   90.00
_cell.angle_beta   90.00
_cell.angle_gamma   90.00
#
_symmetry.space_group_name_H-M   'P 1'
#
loop_
_entity.id
_entity.type
_entity.pdbx_description
1 polymer ?
#
loop_
_entity_poly.entity_id
_entity_poly.type
_entity_poly.pdbx_seq_one_letter_code
_entity_poly.pdbx_strand_id
1 'polypeptide(L)'
;FGLDRRMQKKDSFFHNANSMLRRKLWEENPFDETLANIEDRVWAEKVLQKNYKIVYEPRASVYHYHGIHHNANEERCTNIVRIFETLKPETENNIHLDIEKLNIIAIIPVKGKSGYLNGKPLVGYTIEQALQSKYINKVIVSTDDPELAKLCEKLGASAPFLRDESLSEDFVDIEKVLQYSQEKIEDLKIFPDLIVYLEITFPFRPKQLIDDMIIQLVNNGFDSVLAVRKESRSIWSEEDGKIERIDKGDIPRKYKEPSFVGLKGLCCVTHPEFLREGSLLGERIGIYEVNNPYSPIEVRGKKEFRLAEKIIEGWEEEKSR
;
A
#
# COMPACT_ATOMS: atom_id res chain seq x y z
N PHE A 1 2.38 3.64 14.11
CA PHE A 1 3.08 3.86 15.38
C PHE A 1 4.57 3.99 15.08
N GLY A 2 5.21 5.13 15.40
CA GLY A 2 6.62 5.37 15.06
C GLY A 2 7.58 4.45 15.83
N LEU A 3 8.79 4.33 15.30
CA LEU A 3 9.88 3.51 15.88
C LEU A 3 10.53 4.14 17.13
N ASP A 4 9.98 5.25 17.65
CA ASP A 4 10.55 5.96 18.77
C ASP A 4 9.92 5.57 20.10
N ARG A 5 10.77 5.40 21.10
CA ARG A 5 10.32 5.20 22.48
C ARG A 5 9.48 6.40 22.94
N ARG A 6 8.27 6.12 23.44
CA ARG A 6 7.35 7.15 23.93
C ARG A 6 6.94 6.92 25.37
N MET A 7 6.69 8.01 26.06
CA MET A 7 6.08 8.02 27.38
C MET A 7 4.68 8.64 27.24
N GLN A 8 3.66 7.80 27.27
CA GLN A 8 2.27 8.22 27.14
C GLN A 8 1.75 8.72 28.49
N LYS A 9 1.11 9.90 28.45
CA LYS A 9 0.49 10.54 29.62
C LYS A 9 -1.01 10.77 29.41
N LYS A 10 -1.46 10.79 28.15
CA LYS A 10 -2.85 11.04 27.74
C LYS A 10 -3.35 9.97 26.78
N ASP A 11 -2.48 9.47 25.92
CA ASP A 11 -2.84 8.42 24.95
C ASP A 11 -2.92 7.07 25.66
N SER A 12 -4.09 6.44 25.59
CA SER A 12 -4.39 5.15 26.23
C SER A 12 -4.01 3.94 25.36
N PHE A 13 -3.16 4.15 24.34
CA PHE A 13 -2.71 3.00 23.55
C PHE A 13 -1.93 2.01 24.42
N PHE A 14 -2.51 0.85 24.59
CA PHE A 14 -1.96 -0.25 25.34
C PHE A 14 -2.49 -1.57 24.77
N HIS A 15 -1.64 -2.54 24.58
CA HIS A 15 -2.02 -3.84 24.06
C HIS A 15 -1.52 -4.95 24.98
N ASN A 16 -2.45 -5.70 25.52
CA ASN A 16 -2.15 -6.70 26.55
C ASN A 16 -1.33 -7.90 26.04
N ALA A 17 -1.39 -8.20 24.73
CA ALA A 17 -0.65 -9.33 24.14
C ALA A 17 0.87 -9.18 24.24
N ASN A 18 1.40 -7.95 24.34
CA ASN A 18 2.83 -7.67 24.51
C ASN A 18 3.04 -6.52 25.47
N SER A 19 2.82 -6.76 26.74
CA SER A 19 2.94 -5.74 27.78
C SER A 19 3.60 -6.27 29.04
N MET A 20 4.15 -5.33 29.82
CA MET A 20 4.68 -5.62 31.13
C MET A 20 4.08 -4.64 32.15
N LEU A 21 3.42 -5.16 33.16
CA LEU A 21 2.73 -4.40 34.18
C LEU A 21 3.42 -4.53 35.53
N ARG A 22 3.38 -3.47 36.34
CA ARG A 22 3.72 -3.61 37.76
C ARG A 22 2.61 -4.39 38.45
N ARG A 23 2.93 -5.51 39.06
CA ARG A 23 1.98 -6.38 39.74
C ARG A 23 1.08 -5.63 40.71
N LYS A 24 1.64 -4.80 41.59
CA LYS A 24 0.88 -3.99 42.53
C LYS A 24 -0.14 -3.08 41.84
N LEU A 25 0.23 -2.46 40.72
CA LEU A 25 -0.67 -1.60 39.96
C LEU A 25 -1.83 -2.38 39.36
N TRP A 26 -1.59 -3.59 38.87
CA TRP A 26 -2.62 -4.48 38.36
C TRP A 26 -3.54 -4.99 39.48
N GLU A 27 -2.99 -5.37 40.63
CA GLU A 27 -3.77 -5.80 41.81
C GLU A 27 -4.71 -4.70 42.33
N GLU A 28 -4.26 -3.43 42.27
CA GLU A 28 -5.07 -2.25 42.61
C GLU A 28 -6.05 -1.84 41.53
N ASN A 29 -5.81 -2.21 40.29
CA ASN A 29 -6.62 -1.89 39.13
C ASN A 29 -6.66 -3.11 38.18
N PRO A 30 -7.45 -4.12 38.47
CA PRO A 30 -7.60 -5.28 37.59
C PRO A 30 -8.28 -4.91 36.28
N PHE A 31 -8.06 -5.72 35.23
CA PHE A 31 -8.82 -5.61 34.00
C PHE A 31 -10.29 -5.89 34.27
N ASP A 32 -11.16 -5.24 33.51
CA ASP A 32 -12.59 -5.47 33.58
C ASP A 32 -12.94 -6.67 32.69
N GLU A 33 -13.22 -7.80 33.30
CA GLU A 33 -13.52 -9.07 32.62
C GLU A 33 -14.88 -9.06 31.90
N THR A 34 -15.70 -8.05 32.13
CA THR A 34 -16.98 -7.87 31.42
C THR A 34 -16.81 -7.24 30.05
N LEU A 35 -15.64 -6.64 29.80
CA LEU A 35 -15.29 -5.97 28.54
C LEU A 35 -14.48 -6.92 27.64
N ALA A 36 -15.06 -7.33 26.52
CA ALA A 36 -14.36 -8.13 25.55
C ALA A 36 -13.66 -7.25 24.50
N ASN A 37 -12.37 -7.49 24.24
CA ASN A 37 -11.53 -6.90 23.19
C ASN A 37 -11.06 -5.46 23.39
N ILE A 38 -11.36 -4.81 24.51
CA ILE A 38 -10.90 -3.45 24.84
C ILE A 38 -10.56 -3.27 26.31
N GLU A 39 -10.60 -4.34 27.06
CA GLU A 39 -10.25 -4.35 28.48
C GLU A 39 -8.89 -3.70 28.77
N ASP A 40 -7.94 -3.87 27.87
CA ASP A 40 -6.60 -3.30 27.93
C ASP A 40 -6.59 -1.77 27.73
N ARG A 41 -7.37 -1.28 26.80
CA ARG A 41 -7.49 0.18 26.54
C ARG A 41 -8.21 0.90 27.67
N VAL A 42 -9.31 0.35 28.15
CA VAL A 42 -10.05 0.89 29.29
C VAL A 42 -9.20 0.88 30.56
N TRP A 43 -8.44 -0.17 30.77
CA TRP A 43 -7.48 -0.24 31.87
C TRP A 43 -6.41 0.84 31.73
N ALA A 44 -5.84 1.00 30.56
CA ALA A 44 -4.83 2.02 30.27
C ALA A 44 -5.36 3.42 30.57
N GLU A 45 -6.57 3.73 30.17
CA GLU A 45 -7.21 5.02 30.46
C GLU A 45 -7.37 5.27 31.97
N LYS A 46 -7.87 4.27 32.73
CA LYS A 46 -8.00 4.36 34.18
C LYS A 46 -6.67 4.65 34.87
N VAL A 47 -5.56 4.00 34.46
CA VAL A 47 -4.27 4.21 35.09
C VAL A 47 -3.62 5.55 34.69
N LEU A 48 -3.86 6.02 33.48
CA LEU A 48 -3.43 7.35 33.04
C LEU A 48 -4.15 8.46 33.81
N GLN A 49 -5.45 8.33 34.06
CA GLN A 49 -6.23 9.27 34.90
C GLN A 49 -5.71 9.33 36.34
N LYS A 50 -5.09 8.26 36.83
CA LYS A 50 -4.40 8.21 38.13
C LYS A 50 -2.94 8.70 38.06
N ASN A 51 -2.55 9.42 36.99
CA ASN A 51 -1.21 9.97 36.75
C ASN A 51 -0.08 8.92 36.58
N TYR A 52 -0.42 7.66 36.31
CA TYR A 52 0.57 6.70 35.87
C TYR A 52 0.98 7.00 34.43
N LYS A 53 2.05 6.35 33.97
CA LYS A 53 2.60 6.55 32.63
C LYS A 53 2.72 5.20 31.93
N ILE A 54 2.36 5.16 30.66
CA ILE A 54 2.58 4.01 29.80
C ILE A 54 3.81 4.29 28.96
N VAL A 55 4.75 3.35 28.93
CA VAL A 55 5.95 3.44 28.10
C VAL A 55 5.78 2.52 26.92
N TYR A 56 5.78 3.09 25.73
CA TYR A 56 5.89 2.35 24.48
C TYR A 56 7.37 2.16 24.14
N GLU A 57 7.83 0.91 24.07
CA GLU A 57 9.22 0.54 23.75
C GLU A 57 9.23 -0.28 22.45
N PRO A 58 9.48 0.34 21.29
CA PRO A 58 9.39 -0.34 19.98
C PRO A 58 10.39 -1.48 19.82
N ARG A 59 11.52 -1.46 20.57
CA ARG A 59 12.50 -2.55 20.53
C ARG A 59 12.02 -3.83 21.24
N ALA A 60 10.94 -3.75 22.00
CA ALA A 60 10.27 -4.90 22.63
C ALA A 60 9.15 -5.45 21.75
N SER A 61 9.22 -5.27 20.45
CA SER A 61 8.23 -5.76 19.50
C SER A 61 8.26 -7.29 19.42
N VAL A 62 7.08 -7.89 19.30
CA VAL A 62 6.88 -9.33 19.06
C VAL A 62 6.00 -9.51 17.84
N TYR A 63 6.23 -10.57 17.09
CA TYR A 63 5.30 -10.98 16.06
C TYR A 63 4.07 -11.60 16.73
N HIS A 64 2.92 -11.01 16.49
CA HIS A 64 1.66 -11.50 16.99
C HIS A 64 0.73 -11.75 15.81
N TYR A 65 0.50 -13.03 15.50
CA TYR A 65 -0.44 -13.41 14.46
C TYR A 65 -1.87 -13.21 14.96
N HIS A 66 -2.45 -12.10 14.56
CA HIS A 66 -3.90 -11.95 14.48
C HIS A 66 -4.25 -12.00 13.00
N GLY A 67 -5.08 -12.96 12.63
CA GLY A 67 -5.80 -12.77 11.38
C GLY A 67 -6.51 -11.42 11.47
N ILE A 68 -6.09 -10.45 10.67
CA ILE A 68 -6.57 -9.05 10.75
C ILE A 68 -8.10 -9.00 10.64
N HIS A 69 -8.66 -9.96 9.96
CA HIS A 69 -10.09 -10.03 9.67
C HIS A 69 -10.87 -11.01 10.56
N HIS A 70 -10.27 -11.56 11.62
CA HIS A 70 -10.95 -12.42 12.59
C HIS A 70 -11.91 -13.44 11.94
N ASN A 71 -11.58 -13.99 10.79
CA ASN A 71 -12.43 -14.86 9.97
C ASN A 71 -13.81 -14.28 9.62
N ALA A 72 -13.87 -12.98 9.31
CA ALA A 72 -15.10 -12.25 8.99
C ALA A 72 -16.20 -12.35 10.08
N ASN A 73 -15.82 -12.34 11.35
CA ASN A 73 -16.79 -12.37 12.45
C ASN A 73 -17.42 -10.99 12.62
N GLU A 74 -18.56 -10.78 11.93
CA GLU A 74 -19.32 -9.53 11.93
C GLU A 74 -19.78 -9.11 13.34
N GLU A 75 -20.16 -10.06 14.19
CA GLU A 75 -20.59 -9.78 15.55
C GLU A 75 -19.48 -9.19 16.40
N ARG A 76 -18.25 -9.72 16.24
CA ARG A 76 -17.07 -9.20 16.93
C ARG A 76 -16.70 -7.80 16.41
N CYS A 77 -16.74 -7.59 15.10
CA CYS A 77 -16.49 -6.27 14.50
C CYS A 77 -17.56 -5.25 14.97
N THR A 78 -18.83 -5.64 14.99
CA THR A 78 -19.92 -4.77 15.47
C THR A 78 -19.74 -4.40 16.93
N ASN A 79 -19.34 -5.33 17.78
CA ASN A 79 -19.06 -5.06 19.19
C ASN A 79 -17.88 -4.13 19.37
N ILE A 80 -16.79 -4.30 18.62
CA ILE A 80 -15.64 -3.40 18.63
C ILE A 80 -16.05 -1.99 18.21
N VAL A 81 -16.85 -1.83 17.14
CA VAL A 81 -17.33 -0.53 16.67
C VAL A 81 -18.19 0.13 17.74
N ARG A 82 -19.15 -0.58 18.35
CA ARG A 82 -19.98 -0.05 19.44
C ARG A 82 -19.17 0.46 20.61
N ILE A 83 -18.11 -0.26 20.96
CA ILE A 83 -17.23 0.09 22.04
C ILE A 83 -16.41 1.34 21.72
N PHE A 84 -15.88 1.46 20.49
CA PHE A 84 -15.23 2.67 20.03
C PHE A 84 -16.20 3.88 19.99
N GLU A 85 -17.45 3.67 19.65
CA GLU A 85 -18.48 4.71 19.72
C GLU A 85 -18.78 5.14 21.15
N THR A 86 -18.77 4.21 22.09
CA THR A 86 -19.01 4.49 23.53
C THR A 86 -17.81 5.16 24.20
N LEU A 87 -16.59 4.88 23.72
CA LEU A 87 -15.36 5.47 24.22
C LEU A 87 -14.96 6.77 23.51
N LYS A 88 -15.78 7.31 22.60
CA LYS A 88 -15.48 8.60 21.98
C LYS A 88 -15.33 9.66 23.09
N PRO A 89 -14.13 10.16 23.35
CA PRO A 89 -14.00 11.41 24.07
C PRO A 89 -14.67 12.49 23.22
N GLU A 90 -15.41 13.41 23.83
CA GLU A 90 -16.00 14.58 23.18
C GLU A 90 -14.97 15.58 22.61
N THR A 91 -13.85 15.10 22.16
CA THR A 91 -12.82 15.88 21.51
C THR A 91 -12.81 15.50 20.03
N GLU A 92 -13.30 16.41 19.21
CA GLU A 92 -13.02 16.51 17.77
C GLU A 92 -11.51 16.64 17.52
N ASN A 93 -10.75 15.64 17.88
CA ASN A 93 -9.40 15.50 17.37
C ASN A 93 -9.50 14.64 16.12
N ASN A 94 -9.74 15.29 14.99
CA ASN A 94 -9.30 14.78 13.72
C ASN A 94 -7.79 14.52 13.86
N ILE A 95 -7.42 13.30 14.15
CA ILE A 95 -6.03 12.86 14.08
C ILE A 95 -5.73 12.83 12.59
N HIS A 96 -5.34 13.99 12.04
CA HIS A 96 -4.73 14.02 10.72
C HIS A 96 -3.40 13.29 10.85
N LEU A 97 -3.35 12.11 10.26
CA LEU A 97 -2.08 11.41 10.08
C LEU A 97 -1.21 12.33 9.22
N ASP A 98 -0.09 12.74 9.78
CA ASP A 98 0.89 13.56 9.08
C ASP A 98 1.64 12.67 8.09
N ILE A 99 1.29 12.76 6.83
CA ILE A 99 1.83 11.92 5.75
C ILE A 99 3.36 12.06 5.68
N GLU A 100 3.90 13.26 5.99
CA GLU A 100 5.34 13.52 5.94
C GLU A 100 6.13 12.71 6.99
N LYS A 101 5.46 12.18 8.00
CA LYS A 101 6.07 11.33 9.05
C LYS A 101 5.99 9.84 8.76
N LEU A 102 5.27 9.45 7.72
CA LEU A 102 5.15 8.05 7.32
C LEU A 102 6.42 7.60 6.58
N ASN A 103 6.84 6.37 6.83
CA ASN A 103 7.90 5.71 6.06
C ASN A 103 7.29 5.03 4.84
N ILE A 104 7.32 5.70 3.70
CA ILE A 104 6.70 5.24 2.45
C ILE A 104 7.76 4.75 1.50
N ILE A 105 7.65 3.50 1.06
CA ILE A 105 8.63 2.87 0.19
C ILE A 105 8.00 2.48 -1.14
N ALA A 106 8.63 2.88 -2.24
CA ALA A 106 8.27 2.36 -3.55
C ALA A 106 9.02 1.06 -3.83
N ILE A 107 8.29 0.04 -4.27
CA ILE A 107 8.84 -1.24 -4.75
C ILE A 107 8.60 -1.35 -6.25
N ILE A 108 9.70 -1.51 -6.99
CA ILE A 108 9.70 -1.66 -8.45
C ILE A 108 10.26 -3.05 -8.78
N PRO A 109 9.43 -4.07 -8.99
CA PRO A 109 9.89 -5.37 -9.42
C PRO A 109 10.27 -5.34 -10.91
N VAL A 110 11.44 -5.86 -11.22
CA VAL A 110 11.93 -5.98 -12.61
C VAL A 110 12.54 -7.36 -12.80
N LYS A 111 12.13 -8.04 -13.87
CA LYS A 111 12.67 -9.32 -14.30
C LYS A 111 13.69 -9.11 -15.43
N GLY A 112 14.88 -9.65 -15.29
CA GLY A 112 15.91 -9.59 -16.31
C GLY A 112 16.29 -8.17 -16.72
N LYS A 113 16.51 -7.95 -18.01
CA LYS A 113 17.00 -6.68 -18.55
C LYS A 113 15.88 -5.68 -18.81
N SER A 114 16.12 -4.41 -18.49
CA SER A 114 15.24 -3.34 -18.90
C SER A 114 15.42 -3.00 -20.38
N GLY A 115 14.29 -2.89 -21.13
CA GLY A 115 14.29 -2.32 -22.48
C GLY A 115 14.61 -0.82 -22.47
N TYR A 116 14.80 -0.26 -23.67
CA TYR A 116 15.07 1.17 -23.86
C TYR A 116 13.95 1.83 -24.65
N LEU A 117 13.48 2.97 -24.18
CA LEU A 117 12.52 3.82 -24.86
C LEU A 117 13.15 5.21 -25.06
N ASN A 118 13.25 5.68 -26.31
CA ASN A 118 13.86 6.96 -26.64
C ASN A 118 15.26 7.16 -26.00
N GLY A 119 16.12 6.12 -26.07
CA GLY A 119 17.47 6.14 -25.50
C GLY A 119 17.59 6.07 -24.00
N LYS A 120 16.47 6.07 -23.25
CA LYS A 120 16.43 5.94 -21.80
C LYS A 120 15.97 4.53 -21.39
N PRO A 121 16.62 3.86 -20.40
CA PRO A 121 16.13 2.58 -19.92
C PRO A 121 14.71 2.71 -19.37
N LEU A 122 13.83 1.75 -19.69
CA LEU A 122 12.41 1.79 -19.30
C LEU A 122 12.24 1.91 -17.77
N VAL A 123 13.08 1.20 -17.00
CA VAL A 123 13.13 1.33 -15.55
C VAL A 123 13.40 2.76 -15.07
N GLY A 124 14.18 3.53 -15.84
CA GLY A 124 14.54 4.91 -15.51
C GLY A 124 13.35 5.87 -15.50
N TYR A 125 12.33 5.62 -16.32
CA TYR A 125 11.09 6.42 -16.28
C TYR A 125 10.36 6.21 -14.96
N THR A 126 10.26 4.98 -14.48
CA THR A 126 9.58 4.65 -13.24
C THR A 126 10.35 5.12 -12.00
N ILE A 127 11.67 4.95 -11.99
CA ILE A 127 12.53 5.45 -10.89
C ILE A 127 12.42 6.96 -10.79
N GLU A 128 12.52 7.69 -11.91
CA GLU A 128 12.40 9.15 -11.91
C GLU A 128 11.06 9.62 -11.34
N GLN A 129 9.95 8.99 -11.72
CA GLN A 129 8.63 9.35 -11.21
C GLN A 129 8.50 9.05 -9.71
N ALA A 130 9.05 7.94 -9.25
CA ALA A 130 9.05 7.61 -7.83
C ALA A 130 9.92 8.57 -7.00
N LEU A 131 11.08 8.98 -7.51
CA LEU A 131 11.97 9.94 -6.85
C LEU A 131 11.42 11.39 -6.85
N GLN A 132 10.50 11.72 -7.77
CA GLN A 132 9.84 13.02 -7.81
C GLN A 132 8.66 13.13 -6.83
N SER A 133 8.20 12.02 -6.26
CA SER A 133 7.17 12.04 -5.21
C SER A 133 7.66 12.77 -3.97
N LYS A 134 6.78 13.56 -3.36
CA LYS A 134 7.06 14.28 -2.10
C LYS A 134 7.09 13.37 -0.88
N TYR A 135 6.42 12.22 -0.98
CA TYR A 135 6.16 11.36 0.17
C TYR A 135 6.96 10.05 0.16
N ILE A 136 7.52 9.65 -0.98
CA ILE A 136 8.36 8.44 -1.04
C ILE A 136 9.71 8.72 -0.38
N ASN A 137 10.02 7.97 0.69
CA ASN A 137 11.29 8.07 1.40
C ASN A 137 12.39 7.26 0.72
N LYS A 138 12.04 6.15 0.08
CA LYS A 138 13.00 5.27 -0.58
C LYS A 138 12.39 4.54 -1.77
N VAL A 139 13.15 4.44 -2.85
CA VAL A 139 12.79 3.66 -4.04
C VAL A 139 13.64 2.40 -4.06
N ILE A 140 13.00 1.24 -4.02
CA ILE A 140 13.65 -0.07 -4.02
C ILE A 140 13.30 -0.81 -5.29
N VAL A 141 14.34 -1.27 -6.00
CA VAL A 141 14.20 -2.14 -7.18
C VAL A 141 14.48 -3.56 -6.75
N SER A 142 13.50 -4.45 -6.97
CA SER A 142 13.63 -5.89 -6.75
C SER A 142 13.89 -6.58 -8.08
N THR A 143 15.14 -6.99 -8.32
CA THR A 143 15.56 -7.62 -9.58
C THR A 143 16.44 -8.84 -9.33
N ASP A 144 16.47 -9.75 -10.29
CA ASP A 144 17.33 -10.93 -10.40
C ASP A 144 18.62 -10.63 -11.20
N ASP A 145 18.70 -9.48 -11.90
CA ASP A 145 19.83 -9.12 -12.75
C ASP A 145 20.77 -8.13 -12.01
N PRO A 146 22.03 -8.55 -11.69
CA PRO A 146 22.99 -7.71 -10.98
C PRO A 146 23.45 -6.48 -11.79
N GLU A 147 23.43 -6.54 -13.12
CA GLU A 147 23.78 -5.37 -13.95
C GLU A 147 22.65 -4.35 -13.95
N LEU A 148 21.40 -4.82 -13.96
CA LEU A 148 20.25 -3.95 -13.80
C LEU A 148 20.23 -3.31 -12.39
N ALA A 149 20.58 -4.05 -11.34
CA ALA A 149 20.70 -3.51 -9.99
C ALA A 149 21.68 -2.33 -9.95
N LYS A 150 22.89 -2.50 -10.50
CA LYS A 150 23.89 -1.42 -10.60
C LYS A 150 23.39 -0.21 -11.42
N LEU A 151 22.65 -0.46 -12.49
CA LEU A 151 22.05 0.60 -13.29
C LEU A 151 21.02 1.39 -12.48
N CYS A 152 20.15 0.71 -11.72
CA CYS A 152 19.14 1.33 -10.88
C CYS A 152 19.77 2.18 -9.76
N GLU A 153 20.86 1.72 -9.16
CA GLU A 153 21.62 2.51 -8.18
C GLU A 153 22.19 3.80 -8.78
N LYS A 154 22.72 3.75 -10.01
CA LYS A 154 23.18 4.94 -10.72
C LYS A 154 22.04 5.93 -11.04
N LEU A 155 20.81 5.41 -11.16
CA LEU A 155 19.59 6.22 -11.39
C LEU A 155 18.98 6.75 -10.09
N GLY A 156 19.57 6.45 -8.92
CA GLY A 156 19.14 6.97 -7.62
C GLY A 156 18.18 6.04 -6.85
N ALA A 157 17.86 4.86 -7.37
CA ALA A 157 17.12 3.85 -6.62
C ALA A 157 18.07 2.96 -5.81
N SER A 158 17.55 2.17 -4.90
CA SER A 158 18.30 1.19 -4.11
C SER A 158 17.96 -0.22 -4.59
N ALA A 159 18.95 -1.08 -4.76
CA ALA A 159 18.79 -2.50 -5.05
C ALA A 159 19.55 -3.34 -4.00
N PRO A 160 19.08 -3.36 -2.74
CA PRO A 160 19.87 -3.87 -1.61
C PRO A 160 19.96 -5.40 -1.55
N PHE A 161 19.24 -6.10 -2.39
CA PHE A 161 19.24 -7.55 -2.53
C PHE A 161 19.00 -7.95 -3.99
N LEU A 162 19.46 -9.12 -4.36
CA LEU A 162 19.06 -9.77 -5.61
C LEU A 162 17.91 -10.72 -5.31
N ARG A 163 16.90 -10.69 -6.17
CA ARG A 163 15.75 -11.59 -6.09
C ARG A 163 16.16 -13.00 -6.53
N ASP A 164 15.62 -14.01 -5.86
CA ASP A 164 15.80 -15.40 -6.24
C ASP A 164 15.24 -15.66 -7.65
N GLU A 165 15.97 -16.43 -8.47
CA GLU A 165 15.56 -16.76 -9.85
C GLU A 165 14.21 -17.49 -9.89
N SER A 166 13.88 -18.29 -8.87
CA SER A 166 12.59 -18.99 -8.76
C SER A 166 11.39 -18.05 -8.72
N LEU A 167 11.61 -16.81 -8.25
CA LEU A 167 10.59 -15.75 -8.24
C LEU A 167 10.56 -14.92 -9.54
N SER A 168 11.37 -15.31 -10.52
CA SER A 168 11.43 -14.67 -11.84
C SER A 168 10.84 -15.56 -12.95
N GLU A 169 10.17 -16.63 -12.59
CA GLU A 169 9.42 -17.48 -13.53
C GLU A 169 8.16 -16.77 -14.04
N ASP A 170 7.70 -17.15 -15.26
CA ASP A 170 6.57 -16.46 -15.91
C ASP A 170 5.21 -16.69 -15.22
N PHE A 171 5.10 -17.73 -14.41
CA PHE A 171 3.90 -18.11 -13.66
C PHE A 171 3.88 -17.62 -12.22
N VAL A 172 4.88 -16.87 -11.79
CA VAL A 172 4.94 -16.32 -10.43
C VAL A 172 4.07 -15.07 -10.34
N ASP A 173 3.10 -15.10 -9.44
CA ASP A 173 2.24 -13.96 -9.18
C ASP A 173 3.04 -12.79 -8.60
N ILE A 174 2.66 -11.59 -9.00
CA ILE A 174 3.32 -10.37 -8.56
C ILE A 174 3.24 -10.17 -7.03
N GLU A 175 2.16 -10.62 -6.43
CA GLU A 175 1.94 -10.58 -4.98
C GLU A 175 3.06 -11.33 -4.23
N LYS A 176 3.49 -12.50 -4.73
CA LYS A 176 4.62 -13.26 -4.16
C LYS A 176 5.95 -12.53 -4.29
N VAL A 177 6.17 -11.84 -5.41
CA VAL A 177 7.37 -11.05 -5.65
C VAL A 177 7.42 -9.85 -4.69
N LEU A 178 6.29 -9.20 -4.47
CA LEU A 178 6.17 -8.06 -3.56
C LEU A 178 6.31 -8.50 -2.10
N GLN A 179 5.68 -9.61 -1.71
CA GLN A 179 5.83 -10.21 -0.38
C GLN A 179 7.30 -10.50 -0.06
N TYR A 180 7.99 -11.23 -0.95
CA TYR A 180 9.42 -11.49 -0.81
C TYR A 180 10.24 -10.20 -0.70
N SER A 181 9.94 -9.21 -1.55
CA SER A 181 10.67 -7.94 -1.54
C SER A 181 10.47 -7.20 -0.21
N GLN A 182 9.27 -7.23 0.34
CA GLN A 182 8.97 -6.65 1.65
C GLN A 182 9.71 -7.39 2.76
N GLU A 183 9.71 -8.72 2.78
CA GLU A 183 10.44 -9.53 3.76
C GLU A 183 11.94 -9.15 3.76
N LYS A 184 12.54 -9.02 2.56
CA LYS A 184 13.94 -8.60 2.42
C LYS A 184 14.20 -7.18 2.92
N ILE A 185 13.28 -6.26 2.72
CA ILE A 185 13.34 -4.89 3.23
C ILE A 185 13.28 -4.90 4.77
N GLU A 186 12.41 -5.72 5.35
CA GLU A 186 12.26 -5.87 6.80
C GLU A 186 13.47 -6.56 7.44
N ASP A 187 14.10 -7.52 6.76
CA ASP A 187 15.37 -8.13 7.18
C ASP A 187 16.48 -7.06 7.34
N LEU A 188 16.45 -6.03 6.50
CA LEU A 188 17.34 -4.88 6.58
C LEU A 188 16.94 -3.84 7.66
N LYS A 189 15.93 -4.19 8.48
CA LYS A 189 15.39 -3.32 9.55
C LYS A 189 14.75 -2.03 9.04
N ILE A 190 14.20 -2.09 7.85
CA ILE A 190 13.43 -1.02 7.25
C ILE A 190 11.96 -1.46 7.28
N PHE A 191 11.14 -0.74 8.04
CA PHE A 191 9.72 -1.08 8.23
C PHE A 191 8.87 0.02 7.59
N PRO A 192 8.26 -0.23 6.43
CA PRO A 192 7.39 0.74 5.77
C PRO A 192 6.04 0.86 6.50
N ASP A 193 5.50 2.08 6.51
CA ASP A 193 4.11 2.34 6.89
C ASP A 193 3.18 2.16 5.69
N LEU A 194 3.65 2.52 4.49
CA LEU A 194 2.97 2.30 3.22
C LEU A 194 3.95 1.79 2.16
N ILE A 195 3.42 1.00 1.24
CA ILE A 195 4.13 0.52 0.06
C ILE A 195 3.46 1.05 -1.19
N VAL A 196 4.27 1.57 -2.10
CA VAL A 196 3.86 2.01 -3.44
C VAL A 196 4.40 1.01 -4.45
N TYR A 197 3.53 0.25 -5.07
CA TYR A 197 3.88 -0.68 -6.13
C TYR A 197 3.83 0.01 -7.49
N LEU A 198 4.92 -0.12 -8.28
CA LEU A 198 5.07 0.48 -9.61
C LEU A 198 5.74 -0.53 -10.55
N GLU A 199 5.17 -0.73 -11.76
CA GLU A 199 5.81 -1.50 -12.83
C GLU A 199 6.53 -0.60 -13.82
N ILE A 200 7.61 -1.11 -14.41
CA ILE A 200 8.36 -0.41 -15.45
C ILE A 200 7.60 -0.34 -16.79
N THR A 201 6.63 -1.21 -16.97
CA THR A 201 5.81 -1.33 -18.18
C THR A 201 4.90 -0.13 -18.43
N PHE A 202 4.72 0.75 -17.43
CA PHE A 202 3.93 1.98 -17.53
C PHE A 202 4.82 3.23 -17.49
N PRO A 203 5.50 3.61 -18.59
CA PRO A 203 6.41 4.77 -18.60
C PRO A 203 5.70 6.12 -18.54
N PHE A 204 4.41 6.17 -18.90
CA PHE A 204 3.62 7.39 -19.03
C PHE A 204 2.80 7.70 -17.78
N ARG A 205 3.46 7.78 -16.59
CA ARG A 205 2.79 8.16 -15.34
C ARG A 205 2.60 9.66 -15.24
N PRO A 206 1.40 10.15 -14.88
CA PRO A 206 1.18 11.55 -14.54
C PRO A 206 2.02 11.98 -13.34
N LYS A 207 2.51 13.20 -13.35
CA LYS A 207 3.49 13.74 -12.39
C LYS A 207 3.03 13.66 -10.92
N GLN A 208 1.75 13.82 -10.65
CA GLN A 208 1.20 13.86 -9.28
C GLN A 208 0.50 12.57 -8.85
N LEU A 209 0.40 11.59 -9.76
CA LEU A 209 -0.37 10.37 -9.53
C LEU A 209 -0.03 9.67 -8.21
N ILE A 210 1.25 9.49 -7.94
CA ILE A 210 1.72 8.77 -6.75
C ILE A 210 1.32 9.53 -5.48
N ASP A 211 1.58 10.82 -5.45
CA ASP A 211 1.29 11.66 -4.29
C ASP A 211 -0.22 11.74 -4.01
N ASP A 212 -1.02 11.92 -5.07
CA ASP A 212 -2.48 11.98 -4.95
C ASP A 212 -3.07 10.67 -4.40
N MET A 213 -2.54 9.52 -4.85
CA MET A 213 -2.99 8.21 -4.37
C MET A 213 -2.59 7.94 -2.93
N ILE A 214 -1.40 8.38 -2.50
CA ILE A 214 -0.97 8.32 -1.09
C ILE A 214 -1.89 9.18 -0.23
N ILE A 215 -2.16 10.42 -0.65
CA ILE A 215 -3.06 11.35 0.03
C ILE A 215 -4.47 10.75 0.14
N GLN A 216 -4.97 10.17 -0.96
CA GLN A 216 -6.29 9.55 -0.98
C GLN A 216 -6.39 8.37 0.00
N LEU A 217 -5.36 7.51 0.07
CA LEU A 217 -5.34 6.38 1.00
C LEU A 217 -5.41 6.86 2.44
N VAL A 218 -4.54 7.79 2.82
CA VAL A 218 -4.43 8.27 4.20
C VAL A 218 -5.67 9.04 4.64
N ASN A 219 -6.15 9.98 3.80
CA ASN A 219 -7.28 10.85 4.17
C ASN A 219 -8.61 10.11 4.25
N ASN A 220 -8.80 9.06 3.44
CA ASN A 220 -10.06 8.30 3.42
C ASN A 220 -9.98 6.99 4.21
N GLY A 221 -8.80 6.67 4.77
CA GLY A 221 -8.58 5.44 5.55
C GLY A 221 -8.81 4.18 4.73
N PHE A 222 -8.39 4.17 3.45
CA PHE A 222 -8.44 2.97 2.64
C PHE A 222 -7.32 2.01 3.01
N ASP A 223 -7.55 0.72 2.82
CA ASP A 223 -6.52 -0.32 2.98
C ASP A 223 -5.56 -0.29 1.79
N SER A 224 -6.09 -0.03 0.61
CA SER A 224 -5.33 0.08 -0.62
C SER A 224 -6.00 1.07 -1.58
N VAL A 225 -5.20 1.73 -2.42
CA VAL A 225 -5.69 2.57 -3.52
C VAL A 225 -5.09 2.07 -4.82
N LEU A 226 -5.95 1.84 -5.81
CA LEU A 226 -5.60 1.31 -7.12
C LEU A 226 -5.84 2.35 -8.21
N ALA A 227 -4.85 2.57 -9.07
CA ALA A 227 -5.06 3.33 -10.30
C ALA A 227 -5.98 2.56 -11.25
N VAL A 228 -6.97 3.24 -11.81
CA VAL A 228 -7.95 2.62 -12.71
C VAL A 228 -8.20 3.49 -13.92
N ARG A 229 -8.63 2.84 -15.00
CA ARG A 229 -9.20 3.51 -16.17
C ARG A 229 -10.70 3.22 -16.23
N LYS A 230 -11.48 4.27 -16.47
CA LYS A 230 -12.91 4.17 -16.73
C LYS A 230 -13.18 3.48 -18.06
N GLU A 231 -14.07 2.49 -18.07
CA GLU A 231 -14.51 1.79 -19.26
C GLU A 231 -16.03 1.87 -19.40
N SER A 232 -16.49 2.44 -20.51
CA SER A 232 -17.91 2.60 -20.81
C SER A 232 -18.39 1.66 -21.94
N ARG A 233 -17.47 0.92 -22.55
CA ARG A 233 -17.80 -0.08 -23.58
C ARG A 233 -18.39 -1.32 -22.94
N SER A 234 -19.02 -2.16 -23.77
CA SER A 234 -19.51 -3.46 -23.31
C SER A 234 -18.33 -4.37 -22.98
N ILE A 235 -18.41 -5.04 -21.84
CA ILE A 235 -17.42 -5.99 -21.37
C ILE A 235 -18.04 -7.38 -21.37
N TRP A 236 -17.36 -8.33 -21.99
CA TRP A 236 -17.79 -9.72 -22.12
C TRP A 236 -16.72 -10.62 -21.52
N SER A 237 -17.16 -11.69 -20.89
CA SER A 237 -16.31 -12.74 -20.32
C SER A 237 -16.64 -14.06 -21.03
N GLU A 238 -15.64 -14.93 -21.18
CA GLU A 238 -15.80 -16.30 -21.60
C GLU A 238 -15.35 -17.22 -20.49
N GLU A 239 -16.26 -18.09 -20.04
CA GLU A 239 -15.97 -19.10 -19.03
C GLU A 239 -16.58 -20.41 -19.49
N ASP A 240 -15.77 -21.47 -19.54
CA ASP A 240 -16.18 -22.81 -20.05
C ASP A 240 -16.86 -22.82 -21.45
N GLY A 241 -16.38 -21.95 -22.36
CA GLY A 241 -16.94 -21.81 -23.70
C GLY A 241 -18.27 -21.04 -23.76
N LYS A 242 -18.73 -20.48 -22.68
CA LYS A 242 -19.92 -19.65 -22.56
C LYS A 242 -19.56 -18.19 -22.49
N ILE A 243 -20.10 -17.41 -23.43
CA ILE A 243 -19.86 -15.97 -23.49
C ILE A 243 -20.98 -15.26 -22.74
N GLU A 244 -20.60 -14.50 -21.72
CA GLU A 244 -21.53 -13.70 -20.91
C GLU A 244 -21.11 -12.23 -20.85
N ARG A 245 -22.08 -11.33 -20.87
CA ARG A 245 -21.86 -9.92 -20.67
C ARG A 245 -21.78 -9.62 -19.18
N ILE A 246 -20.66 -9.02 -18.75
CA ILE A 246 -20.40 -8.74 -17.33
C ILE A 246 -20.69 -7.30 -16.90
N ASP A 247 -20.84 -6.39 -17.86
CA ASP A 247 -21.26 -5.01 -17.58
C ASP A 247 -22.80 -4.88 -17.52
N LYS A 248 -23.30 -3.88 -16.78
CA LYS A 248 -24.74 -3.69 -16.60
C LYS A 248 -25.44 -3.16 -17.87
N GLY A 249 -26.23 -4.02 -18.52
CA GLY A 249 -27.38 -3.71 -19.37
C GLY A 249 -27.14 -2.93 -20.68
N ASP A 250 -28.19 -2.87 -21.51
CA ASP A 250 -28.26 -2.10 -22.77
C ASP A 250 -28.82 -0.69 -22.54
N ILE A 251 -28.17 0.05 -21.63
CA ILE A 251 -28.50 1.44 -21.35
C ILE A 251 -27.65 2.34 -22.28
N PRO A 252 -28.22 3.44 -22.81
CA PRO A 252 -27.42 4.39 -23.60
C PRO A 252 -26.16 4.81 -22.88
N ARG A 253 -25.02 4.83 -23.57
CA ARG A 253 -23.67 5.05 -23.02
C ARG A 253 -23.59 6.25 -22.04
N LYS A 254 -24.39 7.29 -22.28
CA LYS A 254 -24.45 8.49 -21.44
C LYS A 254 -24.97 8.21 -20.02
N TYR A 255 -25.79 7.19 -19.84
CA TYR A 255 -26.44 6.84 -18.57
C TYR A 255 -25.91 5.55 -17.97
N LYS A 256 -24.95 4.89 -18.64
CA LYS A 256 -24.35 3.65 -18.18
C LYS A 256 -23.36 3.93 -17.06
N GLU A 257 -23.53 3.25 -15.94
CA GLU A 257 -22.50 3.23 -14.90
C GLU A 257 -21.21 2.64 -15.48
N PRO A 258 -20.06 3.32 -15.30
CA PRO A 258 -18.81 2.82 -15.83
C PRO A 258 -18.33 1.58 -15.08
N SER A 259 -17.69 0.68 -15.81
CA SER A 259 -16.78 -0.31 -15.21
C SER A 259 -15.40 0.30 -15.09
N PHE A 260 -14.59 -0.20 -14.17
CA PHE A 260 -13.21 0.25 -13.97
C PHE A 260 -12.25 -0.88 -14.31
N VAL A 261 -11.25 -0.56 -15.12
CA VAL A 261 -10.16 -1.48 -15.44
C VAL A 261 -8.96 -1.11 -14.57
N GLY A 262 -8.53 -2.04 -13.71
CA GLY A 262 -7.40 -1.84 -12.81
C GLY A 262 -6.07 -1.72 -13.57
N LEU A 263 -5.26 -0.76 -13.19
CA LEU A 263 -3.92 -0.50 -13.70
C LEU A 263 -2.92 -0.65 -12.55
N LYS A 264 -2.87 -1.85 -11.94
CA LYS A 264 -2.06 -2.14 -10.74
C LYS A 264 -0.62 -1.67 -10.89
N GLY A 265 0.01 -1.98 -12.01
CA GLY A 265 1.41 -1.63 -12.28
C GLY A 265 1.65 -0.15 -12.61
N LEU A 266 0.60 0.59 -13.00
CA LEU A 266 0.72 2.04 -13.13
C LEU A 266 0.96 2.68 -11.76
N CYS A 267 0.13 2.37 -10.77
CA CYS A 267 0.34 2.69 -9.37
C CYS A 267 -0.66 1.92 -8.49
N CYS A 268 -0.17 1.34 -7.42
CA CYS A 268 -0.97 0.82 -6.33
C CYS A 268 -0.32 1.19 -5.00
N VAL A 269 -1.07 1.80 -4.09
CA VAL A 269 -0.62 2.12 -2.74
C VAL A 269 -1.33 1.20 -1.77
N THR A 270 -0.60 0.57 -0.85
CA THR A 270 -1.16 -0.40 0.08
C THR A 270 -0.43 -0.39 1.41
N HIS A 271 -1.07 -0.91 2.45
CA HIS A 271 -0.40 -1.18 3.71
C HIS A 271 0.44 -2.47 3.64
N PRO A 272 1.62 -2.50 4.28
CA PRO A 272 2.54 -3.63 4.23
C PRO A 272 1.95 -4.92 4.81
N GLU A 273 0.96 -4.84 5.67
CA GLU A 273 0.30 -5.98 6.29
C GLU A 273 -0.37 -6.91 5.26
N PHE A 274 -1.00 -6.34 4.22
CA PHE A 274 -1.63 -7.15 3.17
C PHE A 274 -0.60 -7.91 2.34
N LEU A 275 0.54 -7.30 2.05
CA LEU A 275 1.62 -8.00 1.35
C LEU A 275 2.21 -9.15 2.19
N ARG A 276 2.31 -9.00 3.52
CA ARG A 276 2.73 -10.11 4.40
C ARG A 276 1.75 -11.28 4.34
N GLU A 277 0.47 -11.01 4.09
CA GLU A 277 -0.57 -12.02 3.89
C GLU A 277 -0.65 -12.55 2.44
N GLY A 278 0.21 -12.07 1.56
CA GLY A 278 0.26 -12.49 0.15
C GLY A 278 -0.79 -11.83 -0.74
N SER A 279 -1.38 -10.72 -0.29
CA SER A 279 -2.32 -9.91 -1.07
C SER A 279 -1.78 -8.50 -1.32
N LEU A 280 -1.99 -7.98 -2.52
CA LEU A 280 -1.67 -6.57 -2.82
C LEU A 280 -2.78 -5.62 -2.34
N LEU A 281 -4.02 -6.10 -2.27
CA LEU A 281 -5.19 -5.29 -1.96
C LEU A 281 -5.82 -5.76 -0.65
N GLY A 282 -6.22 -4.81 0.18
CA GLY A 282 -7.04 -5.02 1.37
C GLY A 282 -8.54 -5.08 1.06
N GLU A 283 -9.40 -4.95 2.08
CA GLU A 283 -10.86 -5.01 1.91
C GLU A 283 -11.45 -3.67 1.48
N ARG A 284 -10.98 -2.57 2.08
CA ARG A 284 -11.43 -1.20 1.78
C ARG A 284 -10.58 -0.60 0.67
N ILE A 285 -10.98 -0.86 -0.57
CA ILE A 285 -10.23 -0.43 -1.75
C ILE A 285 -10.72 0.93 -2.22
N GLY A 286 -9.84 1.93 -2.26
CA GLY A 286 -10.03 3.16 -2.99
C GLY A 286 -9.61 3.01 -4.45
N ILE A 287 -10.27 3.73 -5.34
CA ILE A 287 -9.89 3.80 -6.75
C ILE A 287 -9.49 5.23 -7.13
N TYR A 288 -8.43 5.36 -7.91
CA TYR A 288 -7.99 6.63 -8.49
C TYR A 288 -8.17 6.59 -10.01
N GLU A 289 -9.11 7.36 -10.52
CA GLU A 289 -9.41 7.39 -11.96
C GLU A 289 -8.35 8.19 -12.72
N VAL A 290 -7.66 7.53 -13.66
CA VAL A 290 -6.66 8.15 -14.53
C VAL A 290 -7.30 8.52 -15.86
N ASN A 291 -7.41 9.81 -16.12
CA ASN A 291 -8.05 10.36 -17.32
C ASN A 291 -7.06 10.64 -18.46
N ASN A 292 -5.76 10.49 -18.20
CA ASN A 292 -4.73 10.71 -19.22
C ASN A 292 -4.71 9.56 -20.23
N PRO A 293 -4.75 9.83 -21.55
CA PRO A 293 -4.84 8.79 -22.58
C PRO A 293 -3.55 7.96 -22.75
N TYR A 294 -2.40 8.48 -22.31
CA TYR A 294 -1.11 7.78 -22.41
C TYR A 294 -0.88 6.79 -21.26
N SER A 295 -1.36 7.11 -20.08
CA SER A 295 -1.08 6.34 -18.86
C SER A 295 -1.49 4.88 -18.91
N PRO A 296 -2.61 4.48 -19.57
CA PRO A 296 -2.98 3.07 -19.70
C PRO A 296 -2.13 2.27 -20.70
N ILE A 297 -1.17 2.93 -21.38
CA ILE A 297 -0.34 2.24 -22.38
C ILE A 297 0.74 1.47 -21.67
N GLU A 298 0.64 0.15 -21.78
CA GLU A 298 1.58 -0.78 -21.21
C GLU A 298 2.61 -1.23 -22.25
N VAL A 299 3.89 -1.09 -21.93
CA VAL A 299 5.00 -1.35 -22.85
C VAL A 299 5.67 -2.67 -22.50
N ARG A 300 5.19 -3.79 -23.04
CA ARG A 300 5.72 -5.14 -22.78
C ARG A 300 6.49 -5.73 -23.97
N GLY A 301 5.96 -5.60 -25.17
CA GLY A 301 6.47 -6.22 -26.37
C GLY A 301 6.97 -5.24 -27.42
N LYS A 302 7.54 -5.76 -28.50
CA LYS A 302 8.12 -4.94 -29.60
C LYS A 302 7.10 -3.99 -30.25
N LYS A 303 5.82 -4.37 -30.28
CA LYS A 303 4.78 -3.51 -30.89
C LYS A 303 4.44 -2.34 -30.01
N GLU A 304 4.37 -2.57 -28.71
CA GLU A 304 4.09 -1.55 -27.69
C GLU A 304 5.28 -0.57 -27.58
N PHE A 305 6.53 -1.06 -27.65
CA PHE A 305 7.71 -0.20 -27.74
C PHE A 305 7.64 0.74 -28.94
N ARG A 306 7.33 0.22 -30.15
CA ARG A 306 7.19 1.06 -31.35
C ARG A 306 6.05 2.09 -31.24
N LEU A 307 4.96 1.74 -30.56
CA LEU A 307 3.88 2.67 -30.29
C LEU A 307 4.35 3.75 -29.32
N ALA A 308 4.99 3.36 -28.22
CA ALA A 308 5.52 4.26 -27.20
C ALA A 308 6.54 5.25 -27.80
N GLU A 309 7.44 4.81 -28.68
CA GLU A 309 8.38 5.69 -29.39
C GLU A 309 7.68 6.76 -30.24
N LYS A 310 6.51 6.46 -30.81
CA LYS A 310 5.74 7.42 -31.62
C LYS A 310 4.95 8.44 -30.82
N ILE A 311 4.63 8.12 -29.57
CA ILE A 311 3.77 8.96 -28.73
C ILE A 311 4.54 9.71 -27.64
N ILE A 312 5.81 9.35 -27.40
CA ILE A 312 6.60 9.93 -26.31
C ILE A 312 6.78 11.44 -26.42
N GLU A 313 6.92 11.98 -27.65
CA GLU A 313 7.02 13.43 -27.87
C GLU A 313 5.76 14.15 -27.39
N GLY A 314 4.58 13.64 -27.77
CA GLY A 314 3.30 14.20 -27.34
C GLY A 314 3.10 14.10 -25.82
N TRP A 315 3.59 13.04 -25.20
CA TRP A 315 3.60 12.89 -23.76
C TRP A 315 4.50 13.93 -23.05
N GLU A 316 5.71 14.15 -23.58
CA GLU A 316 6.65 15.13 -23.03
C GLU A 316 6.13 16.56 -23.16
N GLU A 317 5.46 16.90 -24.27
CA GLU A 317 4.78 18.18 -24.45
C GLU A 317 3.66 18.39 -23.43
N GLU A 318 2.85 17.37 -23.16
CA GLU A 318 1.76 17.43 -22.16
C GLU A 318 2.31 17.56 -20.74
N LYS A 319 3.40 16.88 -20.43
CA LYS A 319 4.10 16.94 -19.12
C LYS A 319 4.70 18.34 -18.85
N SER A 320 4.96 19.12 -19.90
CA SER A 320 5.56 20.45 -19.82
C SER A 320 4.53 21.58 -19.63
N ARG A 321 3.26 21.29 -19.83
CA ARG A 321 2.12 22.17 -19.60
C ARG A 321 1.60 22.06 -18.18
#